data_f0a89a2f669c4bf03a8be86a84a99df8
#
_entry.id   f0a89a2f669c4bf03a8be86a84a99df8
#
_cell.length_a   1.000
_cell.length_b   1.000
_cell.length_c   1.000
_cell.angle_alpha   90.00
_cell.angle_beta   90.00
_cell.angle_gamma   90.00
#
_symmetry.space_group_name_H-M   'P 1'
#
loop_
_entity.id
_entity.type
_entity.pdbx_description
1 polymer ?
#
loop_
_entity_poly.entity_id
_entity_poly.type
_entity_poly.pdbx_seq_one_letter_code
_entity_poly.pdbx_strand_id
1 'polypeptide(L)'
;MAKARPIPGLTGQMRYSDAATATIAVRSDELFDHAAGVLDVTQIEAVHAMRVATRRLRSVLEFYEPCLDHEQLEPILAQICELADVLGQRRDPDVELEALAGFAAAASEAERPGIERFIDRTSEQQQQANAELAQMIEQIKADDLRGRLAALIAPAPTAAAVDGPTVTSPAVAEETDASPVKSGWLRRR
;
A
#
# COMPACT_ATOMS: atom_id res chain seq x y z
N MET A 1 -8.11 8.94 6.80
CA MET A 1 -7.81 8.01 5.69
C MET A 1 -7.06 8.71 4.59
N ALA A 2 -5.86 8.24 4.23
CA ALA A 2 -5.10 8.77 3.10
C ALA A 2 -5.89 8.53 1.79
N LYS A 3 -6.41 9.63 1.19
CA LYS A 3 -7.21 9.58 -0.03
C LYS A 3 -6.26 9.31 -1.22
N ALA A 4 -6.60 8.35 -2.09
CA ALA A 4 -5.83 8.08 -3.28
C ALA A 4 -5.85 9.29 -4.24
N ARG A 5 -4.72 9.62 -4.85
CA ARG A 5 -4.65 10.63 -5.90
C ARG A 5 -5.43 10.16 -7.13
N PRO A 6 -6.17 11.04 -7.82
CA PRO A 6 -6.75 10.69 -9.10
C PRO A 6 -5.64 10.40 -10.12
N ILE A 7 -5.91 9.51 -11.06
CA ILE A 7 -5.00 9.26 -12.19
C ILE A 7 -5.37 10.20 -13.32
N PRO A 8 -4.53 11.17 -13.67
CA PRO A 8 -4.85 12.13 -14.72
C PRO A 8 -5.01 11.43 -16.08
N GLY A 9 -6.05 11.80 -16.83
CA GLY A 9 -6.26 11.30 -18.18
C GLY A 9 -6.71 9.84 -18.30
N LEU A 10 -6.96 9.13 -17.20
CA LEU A 10 -7.46 7.76 -17.24
C LEU A 10 -8.88 7.72 -17.81
N THR A 11 -9.05 7.04 -18.94
CA THR A 11 -10.34 6.87 -19.64
C THR A 11 -10.54 5.43 -20.07
N GLY A 12 -11.79 5.03 -20.28
CA GLY A 12 -12.12 3.69 -20.79
C GLY A 12 -11.63 3.39 -22.21
N GLN A 13 -11.12 4.40 -22.93
CA GLN A 13 -10.57 4.26 -24.29
C GLN A 13 -9.02 4.19 -24.30
N MET A 14 -8.39 4.36 -23.12
CA MET A 14 -6.93 4.27 -23.01
C MET A 14 -6.47 2.84 -23.20
N ARG A 15 -5.33 2.66 -23.89
CA ARG A 15 -4.72 1.32 -23.97
C ARG A 15 -4.30 0.84 -22.58
N TYR A 16 -4.35 -0.47 -22.37
CA TYR A 16 -4.04 -1.08 -21.08
C TYR A 16 -2.61 -0.74 -20.60
N SER A 17 -1.63 -0.75 -21.49
CA SER A 17 -0.24 -0.37 -21.20
C SER A 17 -0.11 1.11 -20.81
N ASP A 18 -0.84 2.01 -21.48
CA ASP A 18 -0.80 3.44 -21.17
C ASP A 18 -1.46 3.72 -19.81
N ALA A 19 -2.55 3.00 -19.50
CA ALA A 19 -3.20 3.05 -18.19
C ALA A 19 -2.28 2.51 -17.08
N ALA A 20 -1.52 1.44 -17.35
CA ALA A 20 -0.52 0.91 -16.46
C ALA A 20 0.54 1.97 -16.13
N THR A 21 1.16 2.54 -17.17
CA THR A 21 2.18 3.60 -17.02
C THR A 21 1.67 4.76 -16.17
N ALA A 22 0.50 5.31 -16.52
CA ALA A 22 -0.07 6.46 -15.79
C ALA A 22 -0.39 6.11 -14.34
N THR A 23 -0.93 4.91 -14.10
CA THR A 23 -1.34 4.50 -12.74
C THR A 23 -0.13 4.20 -11.87
N ILE A 24 0.84 3.44 -12.37
CA ILE A 24 2.06 3.09 -11.62
C ILE A 24 2.86 4.36 -11.28
N ALA A 25 2.99 5.31 -12.22
CA ALA A 25 3.68 6.58 -11.97
C ALA A 25 3.06 7.33 -10.79
N VAL A 26 1.73 7.52 -10.79
CA VAL A 26 1.05 8.25 -9.70
C VAL A 26 1.16 7.50 -8.37
N ARG A 27 1.06 6.16 -8.35
CA ARG A 27 1.18 5.38 -7.12
C ARG A 27 2.62 5.35 -6.59
N SER A 28 3.61 5.35 -7.49
CA SER A 28 5.01 5.50 -7.13
C SER A 28 5.26 6.85 -6.46
N ASP A 29 4.79 7.95 -7.05
CA ASP A 29 4.94 9.28 -6.45
C ASP A 29 4.24 9.38 -5.09
N GLU A 30 3.03 8.81 -4.91
CA GLU A 30 2.36 8.74 -3.61
C GLU A 30 3.23 8.06 -2.55
N LEU A 31 3.88 6.95 -2.88
CA LEU A 31 4.76 6.24 -1.95
C LEU A 31 5.91 7.12 -1.48
N PHE A 32 6.63 7.74 -2.41
CA PHE A 32 7.82 8.52 -2.08
C PHE A 32 7.49 9.85 -1.39
N ASP A 33 6.34 10.46 -1.68
CA ASP A 33 5.90 11.67 -0.99
C ASP A 33 5.55 11.41 0.48
N HIS A 34 5.09 10.19 0.81
CA HIS A 34 4.84 9.78 2.20
C HIS A 34 6.09 9.34 2.97
N ALA A 35 7.26 9.23 2.33
CA ALA A 35 8.50 8.90 3.00
C ALA A 35 9.00 10.05 3.92
N ALA A 36 8.60 11.29 3.64
CA ALA A 36 8.93 12.42 4.48
C ALA A 36 8.19 12.32 5.84
N GLY A 37 8.96 12.38 6.93
CA GLY A 37 8.41 12.33 8.30
C GLY A 37 8.01 10.93 8.81
N VAL A 38 8.13 9.88 8.00
CA VAL A 38 7.73 8.51 8.41
C VAL A 38 8.55 7.96 9.58
N LEU A 39 9.77 8.46 9.77
CA LEU A 39 10.65 8.07 10.88
C LEU A 39 10.41 8.88 12.16
N ASP A 40 9.59 9.91 12.10
CA ASP A 40 9.18 10.66 13.29
C ASP A 40 8.11 9.86 14.05
N VAL A 41 8.48 9.34 15.22
CA VAL A 41 7.58 8.50 16.04
C VAL A 41 6.35 9.23 16.55
N THR A 42 6.35 10.57 16.53
CA THR A 42 5.20 11.39 16.91
C THR A 42 4.17 11.54 15.79
N GLN A 43 4.58 11.24 14.54
CA GLN A 43 3.74 11.36 13.35
C GLN A 43 3.17 10.01 12.90
N ILE A 44 2.38 9.37 13.75
CA ILE A 44 1.79 8.04 13.50
C ILE A 44 0.98 7.95 12.20
N GLU A 45 0.38 9.05 11.76
CA GLU A 45 -0.35 9.12 10.48
C GLU A 45 0.58 9.03 9.26
N ALA A 46 1.87 9.43 9.36
CA ALA A 46 2.84 9.32 8.27
C ALA A 46 3.11 7.83 7.94
N VAL A 47 3.30 7.00 8.96
CA VAL A 47 3.45 5.54 8.81
C VAL A 47 2.20 4.92 8.18
N HIS A 48 1.01 5.30 8.68
CA HIS A 48 -0.25 4.83 8.12
C HIS A 48 -0.40 5.20 6.65
N ALA A 49 -0.11 6.44 6.28
CA ALA A 49 -0.22 6.93 4.90
C ALA A 49 0.75 6.19 3.96
N MET A 50 2.01 6.01 4.38
CA MET A 50 3.01 5.27 3.61
C MET A 50 2.61 3.80 3.43
N ARG A 51 2.09 3.14 4.48
CA ARG A 51 1.59 1.76 4.41
C ARG A 51 0.44 1.62 3.41
N VAL A 52 -0.49 2.58 3.39
CA VAL A 52 -1.60 2.59 2.44
C VAL A 52 -1.09 2.80 1.00
N ALA A 53 -0.13 3.70 0.79
CA ALA A 53 0.49 3.94 -0.51
C ALA A 53 1.25 2.70 -1.01
N THR A 54 2.04 2.05 -0.16
CA THR A 54 2.76 0.81 -0.48
C THR A 54 1.80 -0.29 -0.93
N ARG A 55 0.71 -0.51 -0.20
CA ARG A 55 -0.31 -1.51 -0.57
C ARG A 55 -0.98 -1.20 -1.90
N ARG A 56 -1.27 0.09 -2.17
CA ARG A 56 -1.86 0.51 -3.45
C ARG A 56 -0.91 0.27 -4.61
N LEU A 57 0.36 0.65 -4.44
CA LEU A 57 1.38 0.43 -5.48
C LEU A 57 1.55 -1.06 -5.76
N ARG A 58 1.67 -1.90 -4.73
CA ARG A 58 1.71 -3.35 -4.88
C ARG A 58 0.53 -3.88 -5.69
N SER A 59 -0.71 -3.54 -5.29
CA SER A 59 -1.92 -4.00 -6.00
C SER A 59 -1.97 -3.57 -7.46
N VAL A 60 -1.44 -2.39 -7.78
CA VAL A 60 -1.38 -1.87 -9.15
C VAL A 60 -0.31 -2.61 -9.97
N LEU A 61 0.86 -2.90 -9.40
CA LEU A 61 1.90 -3.69 -10.05
C LEU A 61 1.43 -5.11 -10.34
N GLU A 62 0.79 -5.77 -9.37
CA GLU A 62 0.19 -7.10 -9.54
C GLU A 62 -0.91 -7.09 -10.61
N PHE A 63 -1.75 -6.05 -10.64
CA PHE A 63 -2.83 -5.93 -11.62
C PHE A 63 -2.34 -5.74 -13.06
N TYR A 64 -1.27 -4.94 -13.23
CA TYR A 64 -0.69 -4.65 -14.55
C TYR A 64 0.48 -5.57 -14.93
N GLU A 65 0.80 -6.59 -14.12
CA GLU A 65 1.85 -7.56 -14.40
C GLU A 65 1.87 -8.06 -15.85
N PRO A 66 0.71 -8.41 -16.50
CA PRO A 66 0.72 -8.95 -17.86
C PRO A 66 1.31 -8.01 -18.95
N CYS A 67 1.47 -6.72 -18.66
CA CYS A 67 2.04 -5.76 -19.62
C CYS A 67 3.40 -5.20 -19.16
N LEU A 68 3.97 -5.73 -18.09
CA LEU A 68 5.24 -5.31 -17.52
C LEU A 68 6.34 -6.36 -17.82
N ASP A 69 7.58 -5.91 -17.84
CA ASP A 69 8.73 -6.81 -17.93
C ASP A 69 8.86 -7.57 -16.60
N HIS A 70 8.71 -8.90 -16.65
CA HIS A 70 8.69 -9.76 -15.46
C HIS A 70 10.05 -9.80 -14.75
N GLU A 71 11.16 -9.76 -15.48
CA GLU A 71 12.51 -9.77 -14.89
C GLU A 71 12.78 -8.51 -14.08
N GLN A 72 12.22 -7.37 -14.51
CA GLN A 72 12.32 -6.10 -13.77
C GLN A 72 11.28 -6.00 -12.65
N LEU A 73 10.10 -6.54 -12.86
CA LEU A 73 8.99 -6.44 -11.91
C LEU A 73 9.21 -7.26 -10.63
N GLU A 74 9.70 -8.49 -10.77
CA GLU A 74 9.85 -9.43 -9.64
C GLU A 74 10.70 -8.85 -8.49
N PRO A 75 11.90 -8.30 -8.70
CA PRO A 75 12.69 -7.72 -7.62
C PRO A 75 12.10 -6.43 -7.06
N ILE A 76 11.33 -5.68 -7.85
CA ILE A 76 10.58 -4.50 -7.37
C ILE A 76 9.47 -4.92 -6.44
N LEU A 77 8.66 -5.92 -6.83
CA LEU A 77 7.58 -6.45 -5.99
C LEU A 77 8.11 -7.03 -4.69
N ALA A 78 9.21 -7.78 -4.73
CA ALA A 78 9.83 -8.32 -3.52
C ALA A 78 10.19 -7.20 -2.53
N GLN A 79 10.85 -6.14 -3.00
CA GLN A 79 11.23 -5.00 -2.15
C GLN A 79 10.02 -4.22 -1.62
N ILE A 80 8.95 -4.08 -2.41
CA ILE A 80 7.70 -3.45 -1.97
C ILE A 80 6.97 -4.31 -0.92
N CYS A 81 7.01 -5.64 -1.03
CA CYS A 81 6.47 -6.54 -0.02
C CYS A 81 7.25 -6.42 1.30
N GLU A 82 8.57 -6.43 1.24
CA GLU A 82 9.43 -6.24 2.41
C GLU A 82 9.16 -4.90 3.11
N LEU A 83 9.06 -3.80 2.34
CA LEU A 83 8.66 -2.51 2.87
C LEU A 83 7.28 -2.54 3.55
N ALA A 84 6.32 -3.26 2.95
CA ALA A 84 4.98 -3.37 3.53
C ALA A 84 4.99 -4.09 4.89
N ASP A 85 5.82 -5.13 5.03
CA ASP A 85 5.98 -5.89 6.26
C ASP A 85 6.64 -5.04 7.36
N VAL A 86 7.73 -4.33 7.04
CA VAL A 86 8.41 -3.42 7.98
C VAL A 86 7.49 -2.28 8.42
N LEU A 87 6.72 -1.70 7.49
CA LEU A 87 5.71 -0.68 7.83
C LEU A 87 4.57 -1.26 8.69
N GLY A 88 4.23 -2.54 8.52
CA GLY A 88 3.30 -3.25 9.39
C GLY A 88 3.81 -3.32 10.82
N GLN A 89 5.02 -3.86 11.00
CA GLN A 89 5.69 -3.99 12.30
C GLN A 89 5.83 -2.64 13.01
N ARG A 90 6.10 -1.57 12.25
CA ARG A 90 6.18 -0.22 12.82
C ARG A 90 4.81 0.35 13.21
N ARG A 91 3.73 -0.01 12.50
CA ARG A 91 2.37 0.51 12.78
C ARG A 91 1.70 -0.19 13.97
N ASP A 92 1.99 -1.45 14.21
CA ASP A 92 1.34 -2.22 15.26
C ASP A 92 1.55 -1.61 16.66
N PRO A 93 2.79 -1.26 17.10
CA PRO A 93 3.01 -0.53 18.35
C PRO A 93 2.33 0.85 18.41
N ASP A 94 2.17 1.56 17.28
CA ASP A 94 1.48 2.85 17.27
C ASP A 94 0.02 2.71 17.71
N VAL A 95 -0.67 1.68 17.16
CA VAL A 95 -2.07 1.40 17.51
C VAL A 95 -2.20 0.93 18.96
N GLU A 96 -1.27 0.12 19.43
CA GLU A 96 -1.23 -0.33 20.82
C GLU A 96 -1.02 0.83 21.79
N LEU A 97 -0.08 1.73 21.51
CA LEU A 97 0.18 2.91 22.36
C LEU A 97 -1.02 3.85 22.42
N GLU A 98 -1.72 4.06 21.31
CA GLU A 98 -2.94 4.83 21.27
C GLU A 98 -4.03 4.20 22.16
N ALA A 99 -4.21 2.88 22.08
CA ALA A 99 -5.16 2.15 22.94
C ALA A 99 -4.75 2.21 24.42
N LEU A 100 -3.45 1.99 24.73
CA LEU A 100 -2.93 2.02 26.11
C LEU A 100 -3.07 3.42 26.73
N ALA A 101 -2.90 4.48 25.96
CA ALA A 101 -3.14 5.85 26.43
C ALA A 101 -4.61 6.05 26.86
N GLY A 102 -5.56 5.49 26.10
CA GLY A 102 -6.97 5.48 26.46
C GLY A 102 -7.25 4.70 27.75
N PHE A 103 -6.64 3.52 27.93
CA PHE A 103 -6.75 2.75 29.17
C PHE A 103 -6.12 3.47 30.36
N ALA A 104 -4.95 4.07 30.22
CA ALA A 104 -4.27 4.82 31.27
C ALA A 104 -5.10 6.00 31.77
N ALA A 105 -5.83 6.67 30.88
CA ALA A 105 -6.69 7.79 31.24
C ALA A 105 -7.91 7.36 32.09
N ALA A 106 -8.38 6.13 31.94
CA ALA A 106 -9.54 5.58 32.65
C ALA A 106 -9.14 4.75 33.88
N ALA A 107 -7.86 4.42 34.07
CA ALA A 107 -7.37 3.50 35.09
C ALA A 107 -7.37 4.10 36.47
N SER A 108 -7.66 3.26 37.49
CA SER A 108 -7.47 3.57 38.88
C SER A 108 -5.97 3.73 39.24
N GLU A 109 -5.69 4.38 40.36
CA GLU A 109 -4.32 4.59 40.86
C GLU A 109 -3.59 3.27 41.10
N ALA A 110 -4.30 2.19 41.49
CA ALA A 110 -3.72 0.86 41.71
C ALA A 110 -3.36 0.12 40.41
N GLU A 111 -4.05 0.39 39.30
CA GLU A 111 -3.82 -0.25 38.00
C GLU A 111 -2.76 0.46 37.16
N ARG A 112 -2.58 1.75 37.39
CA ARG A 112 -1.71 2.62 36.61
C ARG A 112 -0.27 2.09 36.43
N PRO A 113 0.43 1.61 37.50
CA PRO A 113 1.80 1.11 37.36
C PRO A 113 1.91 -0.13 36.44
N GLY A 114 0.83 -0.90 36.31
CA GLY A 114 0.78 -2.04 35.38
C GLY A 114 0.70 -1.56 33.93
N ILE A 115 -0.18 -0.58 33.66
CA ILE A 115 -0.37 -0.02 32.31
C ILE A 115 0.90 0.72 31.86
N GLU A 116 1.55 1.49 32.73
CA GLU A 116 2.79 2.20 32.44
C GLU A 116 3.90 1.25 31.95
N ARG A 117 4.04 0.08 32.59
CA ARG A 117 5.00 -0.95 32.14
C ARG A 117 4.69 -1.49 30.73
N PHE A 118 3.41 -1.59 30.36
CA PHE A 118 3.04 -1.96 29.00
C PHE A 118 3.38 -0.85 28.01
N ILE A 119 3.10 0.41 28.38
CA ILE A 119 3.44 1.58 27.55
C ILE A 119 4.96 1.63 27.30
N ASP A 120 5.77 1.46 28.35
CA ASP A 120 7.24 1.47 28.23
C ASP A 120 7.71 0.38 27.26
N ARG A 121 7.24 -0.87 27.45
CA ARG A 121 7.59 -1.99 26.59
C ARG A 121 7.17 -1.79 25.14
N THR A 122 5.94 -1.30 24.91
CA THR A 122 5.44 -1.05 23.56
C THR A 122 6.19 0.12 22.90
N SER A 123 6.61 1.12 23.68
CA SER A 123 7.46 2.21 23.20
C SER A 123 8.85 1.72 22.79
N GLU A 124 9.45 0.79 23.52
CA GLU A 124 10.71 0.14 23.12
C GLU A 124 10.54 -0.64 21.81
N GLN A 125 9.44 -1.39 21.65
CA GLN A 125 9.14 -2.09 20.41
C GLN A 125 8.93 -1.13 19.23
N GLN A 126 8.27 0.00 19.46
CA GLN A 126 8.09 1.06 18.47
C GLN A 126 9.44 1.61 18.00
N GLN A 127 10.35 1.89 18.93
CA GLN A 127 11.69 2.41 18.61
C GLN A 127 12.50 1.39 17.81
N GLN A 128 12.45 0.11 18.18
CA GLN A 128 13.12 -0.96 17.45
C GLN A 128 12.59 -1.08 16.01
N ALA A 129 11.26 -1.14 15.85
CA ALA A 129 10.64 -1.21 14.53
C ALA A 129 10.93 0.06 13.69
N ASN A 130 11.06 1.23 14.34
CA ASN A 130 11.45 2.46 13.66
C ASN A 130 12.90 2.43 13.15
N ALA A 131 13.82 1.79 13.90
CA ALA A 131 15.19 1.60 13.45
C ALA A 131 15.27 0.65 12.24
N GLU A 132 14.46 -0.41 12.21
CA GLU A 132 14.36 -1.33 11.08
C GLU A 132 13.77 -0.62 9.84
N LEU A 133 12.74 0.21 10.04
CA LEU A 133 12.17 1.03 8.97
C LEU A 133 13.20 2.03 8.42
N ALA A 134 14.03 2.62 9.27
CA ALA A 134 15.08 3.53 8.82
C ALA A 134 16.10 2.81 7.92
N GLN A 135 16.51 1.59 8.28
CA GLN A 135 17.42 0.77 7.46
C GLN A 135 16.78 0.42 6.11
N MET A 136 15.50 0.02 6.11
CA MET A 136 14.75 -0.29 4.88
C MET A 136 14.65 0.93 3.96
N ILE A 137 14.42 2.13 4.49
CA ILE A 137 14.36 3.36 3.70
C ILE A 137 15.72 3.68 3.07
N GLU A 138 16.81 3.53 3.81
CA GLU A 138 18.15 3.75 3.26
C GLU A 138 18.49 2.71 2.18
N GLN A 139 18.10 1.45 2.35
CA GLN A 139 18.26 0.43 1.32
C GLN A 139 17.45 0.76 0.06
N ILE A 140 16.19 1.18 0.18
CA ILE A 140 15.35 1.61 -0.94
C ILE A 140 16.00 2.75 -1.73
N LYS A 141 16.65 3.70 -1.04
CA LYS A 141 17.39 4.79 -1.67
C LYS A 141 18.65 4.29 -2.39
N ALA A 142 19.41 3.40 -1.73
CA ALA A 142 20.65 2.83 -2.29
C ALA A 142 20.38 1.98 -3.54
N ASP A 143 19.27 1.24 -3.55
CA ASP A 143 18.84 0.37 -4.65
C ASP A 143 18.09 1.14 -5.75
N ASP A 144 17.93 2.44 -5.59
CA ASP A 144 17.20 3.32 -6.52
C ASP A 144 15.83 2.75 -6.96
N LEU A 145 15.02 2.33 -5.98
CA LEU A 145 13.67 1.80 -6.26
C LEU A 145 12.84 2.77 -7.11
N ARG A 146 13.00 4.09 -6.92
CA ARG A 146 12.29 5.10 -7.70
C ARG A 146 12.68 5.06 -9.18
N GLY A 147 13.98 5.01 -9.47
CA GLY A 147 14.50 4.90 -10.84
C GLY A 147 14.09 3.58 -11.49
N ARG A 148 14.12 2.47 -10.75
CA ARG A 148 13.68 1.15 -11.24
C ARG A 148 12.19 1.12 -11.55
N LEU A 149 11.33 1.73 -10.75
CA LEU A 149 9.90 1.89 -11.06
C LEU A 149 9.67 2.76 -12.29
N ALA A 150 10.45 3.83 -12.46
CA ALA A 150 10.38 4.67 -13.64
C ALA A 150 10.84 3.94 -14.90
N ALA A 151 11.90 3.11 -14.80
CA ALA A 151 12.40 2.30 -15.91
C ALA A 151 11.40 1.21 -16.32
N LEU A 152 10.74 0.57 -15.34
CA LEU A 152 9.72 -0.46 -15.57
C LEU A 152 8.55 0.02 -16.45
N ILE A 153 8.18 1.30 -16.31
CA ILE A 153 7.06 1.91 -17.06
C ILE A 153 7.54 2.77 -18.24
N ALA A 154 8.84 2.85 -18.50
CA ALA A 154 9.36 3.56 -19.64
C ALA A 154 8.91 2.86 -20.94
N PRO A 155 8.51 3.61 -21.97
CA PRO A 155 8.15 2.99 -23.25
C PRO A 155 9.37 2.20 -23.76
N ALA A 156 9.17 0.91 -24.05
CA ALA A 156 10.21 0.09 -24.64
C ALA A 156 10.72 0.78 -25.92
N PRO A 157 12.04 0.81 -26.17
CA PRO A 157 12.55 1.28 -27.45
C PRO A 157 11.95 0.38 -28.52
N THR A 158 11.08 0.94 -29.32
CA THR A 158 10.20 0.42 -30.37
C THR A 158 10.56 -0.98 -30.87
N ALA A 159 10.05 -2.02 -30.23
CA ALA A 159 9.84 -3.32 -30.84
C ALA A 159 8.34 -3.48 -31.01
N ALA A 160 7.92 -3.84 -32.20
CA ALA A 160 6.56 -3.87 -32.76
C ALA A 160 5.42 -4.06 -31.76
N ALA A 161 4.42 -3.19 -31.89
CA ALA A 161 3.15 -3.25 -31.18
C ALA A 161 2.56 -4.69 -31.19
N VAL A 162 2.55 -5.32 -30.03
CA VAL A 162 1.64 -6.44 -29.80
C VAL A 162 0.34 -5.81 -29.34
N ASP A 163 -0.59 -5.70 -30.27
CA ASP A 163 -1.98 -5.32 -29.97
C ASP A 163 -2.56 -6.38 -29.04
N GLY A 164 -2.60 -6.06 -27.75
CA GLY A 164 -3.37 -6.84 -26.78
C GLY A 164 -4.88 -6.68 -27.08
N PRO A 165 -5.71 -7.64 -26.68
CA PRO A 165 -7.12 -7.65 -27.02
C PRO A 165 -7.82 -6.40 -26.51
N THR A 166 -8.46 -5.70 -27.42
CA THR A 166 -9.41 -4.60 -27.09
C THR A 166 -10.51 -5.21 -26.24
N VAL A 167 -10.57 -4.87 -24.95
CA VAL A 167 -11.67 -5.27 -24.09
C VAL A 167 -12.90 -4.48 -24.54
N THR A 168 -13.65 -5.05 -25.44
CA THR A 168 -15.00 -4.58 -25.77
C THR A 168 -15.88 -4.93 -24.59
N SER A 169 -16.22 -3.93 -23.80
CA SER A 169 -17.23 -4.05 -22.74
C SER A 169 -18.54 -4.51 -23.39
N PRO A 170 -19.17 -5.62 -22.95
CA PRO A 170 -20.48 -5.96 -23.45
C PRO A 170 -21.46 -4.88 -23.01
N ALA A 171 -22.21 -4.37 -23.96
CA ALA A 171 -23.32 -3.46 -23.70
C ALA A 171 -24.24 -4.10 -22.66
N VAL A 172 -24.52 -3.34 -21.60
CA VAL A 172 -25.52 -3.69 -20.60
C VAL A 172 -26.87 -3.64 -21.27
N ALA A 173 -27.41 -4.81 -21.60
CA ALA A 173 -28.83 -4.94 -21.93
C ALA A 173 -29.59 -4.78 -20.61
N GLU A 174 -30.45 -3.76 -20.55
CA GLU A 174 -31.48 -3.65 -19.52
C GLU A 174 -32.41 -4.85 -19.64
N GLU A 175 -32.34 -5.76 -18.70
CA GLU A 175 -33.42 -6.72 -18.48
C GLU A 175 -33.92 -6.54 -17.05
N THR A 176 -35.05 -5.85 -16.95
CA THR A 176 -35.93 -5.83 -15.79
C THR A 176 -36.57 -7.19 -15.63
N ASP A 177 -36.19 -7.97 -14.65
CA ASP A 177 -37.09 -8.92 -14.03
C ASP A 177 -36.82 -9.10 -12.54
N ALA A 178 -37.84 -8.85 -11.76
CA ALA A 178 -37.85 -8.95 -10.32
C ALA A 178 -38.19 -10.37 -9.89
N SER A 179 -37.29 -11.07 -9.19
CA SER A 179 -37.69 -12.17 -8.33
C SER A 179 -36.70 -12.35 -7.16
N PRO A 180 -37.20 -12.60 -5.95
CA PRO A 180 -36.40 -12.51 -4.73
C PRO A 180 -35.58 -13.79 -4.50
N VAL A 181 -34.27 -13.66 -4.39
CA VAL A 181 -33.40 -14.76 -3.99
C VAL A 181 -33.42 -14.89 -2.45
N LYS A 182 -33.86 -16.07 -2.04
CA LYS A 182 -33.96 -16.52 -0.66
C LYS A 182 -32.57 -16.55 0.04
N SER A 183 -32.55 -16.00 1.23
CA SER A 183 -31.50 -16.13 2.25
C SER A 183 -31.14 -17.59 2.52
N GLY A 184 -29.86 -17.96 2.39
CA GLY A 184 -29.41 -19.30 2.69
C GLY A 184 -27.89 -19.43 2.82
N TRP A 185 -27.28 -18.68 3.72
CA TRP A 185 -25.91 -18.97 4.16
C TRP A 185 -25.84 -18.95 5.70
N LEU A 186 -26.32 -20.05 6.28
CA LEU A 186 -25.98 -20.40 7.65
C LEU A 186 -25.56 -21.87 7.69
N ARG A 187 -24.39 -22.13 8.30
CA ARG A 187 -23.80 -23.39 8.76
C ARG A 187 -22.88 -24.14 7.77
N ARG A 188 -21.61 -24.13 8.13
CA ARG A 188 -20.78 -25.27 8.61
C ARG A 188 -19.38 -24.76 8.96
N ARG A 189 -19.07 -24.96 10.15
CA ARG A 189 -18.11 -25.54 11.13
C ARG A 189 -16.76 -24.90 11.10
#